data_305183eefd614d878ac2225d8ad622ff
#
_entry.id   305183eefd614d878ac2225d8ad622ff
#
_cell.length_a   1.000
_cell.length_b   1.000
_cell.length_c   1.000
_cell.angle_alpha   90.00
_cell.angle_beta   90.00
_cell.angle_gamma   90.00
#
_symmetry.space_group_name_H-M   'P 1'
#
loop_
_entity.id
_entity.type
_entity.pdbx_description
1 polymer ?
#
loop_
_entity_poly.entity_id
_entity_poly.type
_entity_poly.pdbx_seq_one_letter_code
_entity_poly.pdbx_strand_id
1 'polypeptide(L)'
;MIALLMNFGLMGVLLFGLIKAYCDIPLLNENPRTSGMVTVAALLLIMWIFPRIIGFLIKFACFATVVYFICHAMGWNLAHIGEVKDDIVKEIQDKRDDLDETIGKLKDGIAPDKKYTVTPSGVVTGSHLQFDNETVQLYGIDAPFGNQTCKNATGLTYNCSMISQQKLSELVNGKQLTCTDKGKGKNGHRLVSCSVDGDDLAALMVRSGWAVADRDVTNTYVSDEKSAHDHKIGLWSGKFQAPWVWRQRVESNTSSSQNQGTNKSNEDTGAKSSSPTPFEKLKNLFNIFGK
;
A
#
# COMPACT_ATOMS: atom_id res chain seq x y z
N MET A 1 -51.38 26.84 14.33
CA MET A 1 -51.43 27.00 15.80
C MET A 1 -51.36 25.66 16.52
N ILE A 2 -52.17 24.65 16.15
CA ILE A 2 -52.16 23.31 16.81
C ILE A 2 -50.81 22.58 16.63
N ALA A 3 -50.16 22.64 15.49
CA ALA A 3 -48.82 22.04 15.26
C ALA A 3 -47.69 22.67 16.11
N LEU A 4 -47.82 23.96 16.45
CA LEU A 4 -46.88 24.65 17.33
C LEU A 4 -47.00 24.16 18.77
N LEU A 5 -48.24 23.92 19.23
CA LEU A 5 -48.53 23.40 20.56
C LEU A 5 -48.09 21.93 20.76
N MET A 6 -48.21 21.11 19.69
CA MET A 6 -47.72 19.73 19.72
C MET A 6 -46.17 19.67 19.79
N ASN A 7 -45.47 20.57 19.10
CA ASN A 7 -44.02 20.64 19.16
C ASN A 7 -43.50 21.07 20.57
N PHE A 8 -44.21 21.96 21.25
CA PHE A 8 -43.86 22.33 22.63
C PHE A 8 -44.03 21.16 23.61
N GLY A 9 -45.06 20.33 23.42
CA GLY A 9 -45.28 19.11 24.21
C GLY A 9 -44.17 18.08 24.01
N LEU A 10 -43.75 17.85 22.76
CA LEU A 10 -42.70 16.89 22.44
C LEU A 10 -41.32 17.33 22.96
N MET A 11 -41.01 18.65 22.85
CA MET A 11 -39.80 19.21 23.44
C MET A 11 -39.78 19.14 24.97
N GLY A 12 -40.94 19.34 25.62
CA GLY A 12 -41.06 19.18 27.07
C GLY A 12 -40.79 17.74 27.52
N VAL A 13 -41.31 16.75 26.83
CA VAL A 13 -41.05 15.32 27.08
C VAL A 13 -39.61 14.94 26.88
N LEU A 14 -38.96 15.43 25.82
CA LEU A 14 -37.53 15.20 25.56
C LEU A 14 -36.65 15.86 26.60
N LEU A 15 -36.98 17.10 27.05
CA LEU A 15 -36.25 17.80 28.08
C LEU A 15 -36.38 17.08 29.45
N PHE A 16 -37.55 16.60 29.75
CA PHE A 16 -37.82 15.84 30.96
C PHE A 16 -37.13 14.50 30.98
N GLY A 17 -37.08 13.82 29.80
CA GLY A 17 -36.34 12.57 29.60
C GLY A 17 -34.82 12.77 29.79
N LEU A 18 -34.26 13.85 29.22
CA LEU A 18 -32.85 14.22 29.39
C LEU A 18 -32.50 14.58 30.85
N ILE A 19 -33.35 15.32 31.50
CA ILE A 19 -33.17 15.67 32.95
C ILE A 19 -33.20 14.41 33.82
N LYS A 20 -34.14 13.50 33.55
CA LYS A 20 -34.24 12.24 34.26
C LYS A 20 -33.01 11.34 34.00
N ALA A 21 -32.59 11.18 32.74
CA ALA A 21 -31.39 10.43 32.39
C ALA A 21 -30.12 11.03 33.03
N TYR A 22 -30.04 12.34 33.17
CA TYR A 22 -28.95 13.05 33.84
C TYR A 22 -28.93 12.83 35.38
N CYS A 23 -30.09 12.74 36.00
CA CYS A 23 -30.21 12.45 37.43
C CYS A 23 -29.88 10.98 37.77
N ASP A 24 -29.99 10.07 36.81
CA ASP A 24 -29.74 8.64 37.01
C ASP A 24 -28.26 8.25 36.78
N ILE A 25 -27.36 9.20 36.48
CA ILE A 25 -25.91 8.93 36.28
C ILE A 25 -25.24 8.73 37.65
N PRO A 26 -24.73 7.53 37.98
CA PRO A 26 -24.23 7.22 39.34
C PRO A 26 -22.99 8.04 39.75
N LEU A 27 -22.23 8.57 38.80
CA LEU A 27 -21.04 9.41 39.05
C LEU A 27 -21.32 10.76 39.72
N LEU A 28 -22.59 11.25 39.70
CA LEU A 28 -22.97 12.54 40.28
C LEU A 28 -23.48 12.42 41.69
N ASN A 29 -23.70 11.20 42.19
CA ASN A 29 -24.31 10.97 43.52
C ASN A 29 -23.26 10.86 44.66
N GLU A 30 -21.97 10.80 44.36
CA GLU A 30 -20.93 10.58 45.37
C GLU A 30 -20.42 11.89 46.05
N ASN A 31 -20.72 13.07 45.48
CA ASN A 31 -20.24 14.33 46.09
C ASN A 31 -21.21 15.49 45.86
N PRO A 32 -22.02 15.87 46.86
CA PRO A 32 -23.10 16.85 46.70
C PRO A 32 -22.62 18.27 46.32
N ARG A 33 -21.36 18.63 46.60
CA ARG A 33 -20.79 19.94 46.23
C ARG A 33 -20.39 20.02 44.74
N THR A 34 -19.89 18.95 44.18
CA THR A 34 -19.50 18.91 42.73
C THR A 34 -20.73 18.75 41.85
N SER A 35 -21.75 18.01 42.30
CA SER A 35 -23.03 17.85 41.60
C SER A 35 -23.73 19.19 41.41
N GLY A 36 -23.78 20.04 42.46
CA GLY A 36 -24.39 21.36 42.35
C GLY A 36 -23.70 22.31 41.38
N MET A 37 -22.37 22.31 41.30
CA MET A 37 -21.62 23.14 40.33
C MET A 37 -21.81 22.68 38.88
N VAL A 38 -21.83 21.39 38.65
CA VAL A 38 -22.00 20.82 37.26
C VAL A 38 -23.43 21.08 36.76
N THR A 39 -24.45 20.96 37.64
CA THR A 39 -25.85 21.28 37.28
C THR A 39 -26.04 22.76 36.96
N VAL A 40 -25.48 23.65 37.75
CA VAL A 40 -25.53 25.10 37.46
C VAL A 40 -24.80 25.46 36.17
N ALA A 41 -23.63 24.90 35.93
CA ALA A 41 -22.89 25.11 34.70
C ALA A 41 -23.65 24.59 33.46
N ALA A 42 -24.27 23.42 33.55
CA ALA A 42 -25.11 22.87 32.47
C ALA A 42 -26.35 23.73 32.20
N LEU A 43 -27.02 24.23 33.23
CA LEU A 43 -28.16 25.14 33.06
C LEU A 43 -27.75 26.49 32.43
N LEU A 44 -26.62 27.04 32.83
CA LEU A 44 -26.08 28.27 32.21
C LEU A 44 -25.69 28.05 30.74
N LEU A 45 -25.14 26.93 30.41
CA LEU A 45 -24.80 26.55 29.04
C LEU A 45 -26.08 26.40 28.19
N ILE A 46 -27.11 25.75 28.72
CA ILE A 46 -28.41 25.61 28.05
C ILE A 46 -29.06 26.99 27.87
N MET A 47 -29.09 27.84 28.88
CA MET A 47 -29.61 29.20 28.77
C MET A 47 -28.84 30.05 27.77
N TRP A 48 -27.55 29.84 27.58
CA TRP A 48 -26.73 30.58 26.63
C TRP A 48 -26.89 30.08 25.17
N ILE A 49 -27.04 28.76 24.96
CA ILE A 49 -27.16 28.13 23.66
C ILE A 49 -28.61 28.22 23.13
N PHE A 50 -29.60 28.08 23.99
CA PHE A 50 -31.02 27.99 23.63
C PHE A 50 -31.54 29.20 22.84
N PRO A 51 -31.27 30.48 23.20
CA PRO A 51 -31.72 31.62 22.44
C PRO A 51 -31.07 31.69 21.04
N ARG A 52 -29.84 31.20 20.90
CA ARG A 52 -29.15 31.17 19.59
C ARG A 52 -29.75 30.14 18.65
N ILE A 53 -30.09 28.95 19.17
CA ILE A 53 -30.73 27.89 18.39
C ILE A 53 -32.16 28.33 17.99
N ILE A 54 -32.93 28.90 18.89
CA ILE A 54 -34.26 29.40 18.53
C ILE A 54 -34.20 30.53 17.51
N GLY A 55 -33.27 31.47 17.67
CA GLY A 55 -33.04 32.53 16.67
C GLY A 55 -32.65 31.99 15.33
N PHE A 56 -31.84 30.95 15.27
CA PHE A 56 -31.47 30.25 14.02
C PHE A 56 -32.67 29.52 13.38
N LEU A 57 -33.44 28.79 14.20
CA LEU A 57 -34.61 28.05 13.72
C LEU A 57 -35.70 28.99 13.18
N ILE A 58 -35.93 30.15 13.83
CA ILE A 58 -36.89 31.18 13.36
C ILE A 58 -36.41 31.75 12.02
N LYS A 59 -35.13 32.12 11.91
CA LYS A 59 -34.55 32.61 10.66
C LYS A 59 -34.63 31.59 9.52
N PHE A 60 -34.36 30.33 9.85
CA PHE A 60 -34.46 29.23 8.88
C PHE A 60 -35.92 29.00 8.44
N ALA A 61 -36.87 29.03 9.34
CA ALA A 61 -38.28 28.90 9.04
C ALA A 61 -38.78 30.07 8.15
N CYS A 62 -38.37 31.33 8.47
CA CYS A 62 -38.70 32.49 7.62
C CYS A 62 -38.05 32.37 6.25
N PHE A 63 -36.78 31.94 6.17
CA PHE A 63 -36.13 31.70 4.88
C PHE A 63 -36.83 30.64 4.07
N ALA A 64 -37.16 29.50 4.68
CA ALA A 64 -37.90 28.43 4.00
C ALA A 64 -39.27 28.85 3.48
N THR A 65 -40.02 29.67 4.25
CA THR A 65 -41.31 30.23 3.79
C THR A 65 -41.14 31.20 2.63
N VAL A 66 -40.10 32.06 2.67
CA VAL A 66 -39.82 32.99 1.54
C VAL A 66 -39.45 32.18 0.29
N VAL A 67 -38.57 31.19 0.41
CA VAL A 67 -38.18 30.30 -0.70
C VAL A 67 -39.40 29.55 -1.25
N TYR A 68 -40.29 29.03 -0.38
CA TYR A 68 -41.53 28.39 -0.79
C TYR A 68 -42.41 29.31 -1.61
N PHE A 69 -42.65 30.58 -1.15
CA PHE A 69 -43.42 31.56 -1.88
C PHE A 69 -42.81 31.95 -3.23
N ILE A 70 -41.49 32.09 -3.29
CA ILE A 70 -40.75 32.37 -4.54
C ILE A 70 -40.92 31.20 -5.52
N CYS A 71 -40.72 29.97 -5.08
CA CYS A 71 -40.90 28.78 -5.89
C CYS A 71 -42.34 28.66 -6.41
N HIS A 72 -43.32 28.93 -5.54
CA HIS A 72 -44.74 28.91 -5.94
C HIS A 72 -45.09 30.03 -6.94
N ALA A 73 -44.56 31.26 -6.73
CA ALA A 73 -44.78 32.37 -7.65
C ALA A 73 -44.07 32.16 -9.01
N MET A 74 -42.97 31.42 -9.05
CA MET A 74 -42.26 31.07 -10.28
C MET A 74 -42.83 29.82 -10.97
N GLY A 75 -43.93 29.24 -10.45
CA GLY A 75 -44.53 28.03 -11.01
C GLY A 75 -43.69 26.75 -10.80
N TRP A 76 -42.72 26.82 -9.92
CA TRP A 76 -41.90 25.64 -9.57
C TRP A 76 -42.70 24.73 -8.63
N ASN A 77 -43.21 23.66 -9.19
CA ASN A 77 -43.93 22.65 -8.42
C ASN A 77 -42.92 21.74 -7.71
N LEU A 78 -42.92 21.73 -6.37
CA LEU A 78 -42.05 20.84 -5.59
C LEU A 78 -42.22 19.35 -5.95
N ALA A 79 -43.39 18.96 -6.52
CA ALA A 79 -43.61 17.60 -7.00
C ALA A 79 -42.66 17.23 -8.15
N HIS A 80 -42.28 18.18 -9.00
CA HIS A 80 -41.36 17.95 -10.12
C HIS A 80 -39.92 17.73 -9.67
N ILE A 81 -39.53 18.30 -8.51
CA ILE A 81 -38.20 18.08 -7.92
C ILE A 81 -38.08 16.65 -7.37
N GLY A 82 -39.18 16.08 -6.87
CA GLY A 82 -39.25 14.68 -6.43
C GLY A 82 -38.98 13.71 -7.58
N GLU A 83 -39.69 13.95 -8.71
CA GLU A 83 -39.59 13.12 -9.91
C GLU A 83 -38.18 13.15 -10.54
N VAL A 84 -37.56 14.35 -10.66
CA VAL A 84 -36.18 14.53 -11.12
C VAL A 84 -35.18 13.87 -10.19
N LYS A 85 -35.41 13.92 -8.89
CA LYS A 85 -34.55 13.25 -7.90
C LYS A 85 -34.59 11.73 -8.09
N ASP A 86 -35.76 11.16 -8.27
CA ASP A 86 -35.92 9.71 -8.42
C ASP A 86 -35.28 9.23 -9.73
N ASP A 87 -35.41 9.99 -10.84
CA ASP A 87 -34.74 9.70 -12.10
C ASP A 87 -33.20 9.76 -11.97
N ILE A 88 -32.65 10.78 -11.29
CA ILE A 88 -31.22 10.90 -11.05
C ILE A 88 -30.71 9.75 -10.16
N VAL A 89 -31.45 9.40 -9.11
CA VAL A 89 -31.09 8.31 -8.20
C VAL A 89 -31.06 6.99 -8.98
N LYS A 90 -32.05 6.76 -9.86
CA LYS A 90 -32.12 5.57 -10.70
C LYS A 90 -30.93 5.51 -11.68
N GLU A 91 -30.62 6.61 -12.37
CA GLU A 91 -29.48 6.68 -13.29
C GLU A 91 -28.14 6.43 -12.58
N ILE A 92 -27.98 6.95 -11.35
CA ILE A 92 -26.79 6.70 -10.53
C ILE A 92 -26.73 5.23 -10.11
N GLN A 93 -27.87 4.62 -9.78
CA GLN A 93 -27.92 3.22 -9.38
C GLN A 93 -27.58 2.31 -10.57
N ASP A 94 -28.17 2.56 -11.75
CA ASP A 94 -27.90 1.80 -12.98
C ASP A 94 -26.40 1.87 -13.36
N LYS A 95 -25.77 3.06 -13.23
CA LYS A 95 -24.33 3.24 -13.46
C LYS A 95 -23.46 2.54 -12.41
N ARG A 96 -23.94 2.47 -11.17
CA ARG A 96 -23.25 1.73 -10.10
C ARG A 96 -23.28 0.23 -10.40
N ASP A 97 -24.43 -0.30 -10.77
CA ASP A 97 -24.61 -1.72 -11.06
C ASP A 97 -23.76 -2.14 -12.28
N ASP A 98 -23.69 -1.30 -13.33
CA ASP A 98 -22.81 -1.50 -14.49
C ASP A 98 -21.32 -1.47 -14.10
N LEU A 99 -20.96 -0.56 -13.20
CA LEU A 99 -19.58 -0.47 -12.67
C LEU A 99 -19.24 -1.70 -11.82
N ASP A 100 -20.14 -2.16 -10.97
CA ASP A 100 -19.97 -3.34 -10.14
C ASP A 100 -19.88 -4.61 -10.99
N GLU A 101 -20.66 -4.73 -12.08
CA GLU A 101 -20.51 -5.81 -13.06
C GLU A 101 -19.18 -5.74 -13.79
N THR A 102 -18.72 -4.54 -14.17
CA THR A 102 -17.43 -4.34 -14.83
C THR A 102 -16.27 -4.67 -13.87
N ILE A 103 -16.36 -4.26 -12.61
CA ILE A 103 -15.40 -4.62 -11.55
C ILE A 103 -15.43 -6.13 -11.29
N GLY A 104 -16.61 -6.76 -11.33
CA GLY A 104 -16.76 -8.21 -11.24
C GLY A 104 -16.00 -8.91 -12.36
N LYS A 105 -16.24 -8.52 -13.62
CA LYS A 105 -15.51 -9.07 -14.78
C LYS A 105 -14.01 -8.83 -14.75
N LEU A 106 -13.57 -7.67 -14.24
CA LEU A 106 -12.13 -7.39 -14.01
C LEU A 106 -11.55 -8.26 -12.90
N LYS A 107 -12.29 -8.51 -11.82
CA LYS A 107 -11.88 -9.44 -10.75
C LYS A 107 -11.86 -10.89 -11.22
N ASP A 108 -12.80 -11.29 -12.06
CA ASP A 108 -12.84 -12.64 -12.66
C ASP A 108 -11.74 -12.83 -13.72
N GLY A 109 -11.31 -11.73 -14.40
CA GLY A 109 -10.15 -11.71 -15.29
C GLY A 109 -8.81 -11.70 -14.55
N ILE A 110 -8.77 -11.28 -13.29
CA ILE A 110 -7.68 -11.51 -12.35
C ILE A 110 -7.99 -12.84 -11.67
N ALA A 111 -7.61 -13.95 -12.33
CA ALA A 111 -7.83 -15.29 -11.82
C ALA A 111 -7.38 -15.35 -10.35
N PRO A 112 -8.25 -15.78 -9.41
CA PRO A 112 -7.90 -15.84 -8.01
C PRO A 112 -6.72 -16.80 -7.89
N ASP A 113 -5.63 -16.32 -7.29
CA ASP A 113 -4.46 -17.04 -6.76
C ASP A 113 -4.36 -18.54 -7.16
N LYS A 114 -4.36 -18.83 -8.48
CA LYS A 114 -4.22 -20.20 -8.98
C LYS A 114 -2.85 -20.70 -8.55
N LYS A 115 -2.84 -21.58 -7.57
CA LYS A 115 -1.63 -22.25 -7.13
C LYS A 115 -1.15 -23.23 -8.20
N TYR A 116 0.12 -23.20 -8.50
CA TYR A 116 0.77 -24.14 -9.39
C TYR A 116 2.08 -24.60 -8.77
N THR A 117 2.53 -25.79 -9.16
CA THR A 117 3.81 -26.35 -8.71
C THR A 117 4.84 -26.21 -9.81
N VAL A 118 6.06 -25.84 -9.44
CA VAL A 118 7.17 -25.64 -10.36
C VAL A 118 8.48 -25.97 -9.67
N THR A 119 9.42 -26.58 -10.41
CA THR A 119 10.80 -26.72 -9.97
C THR A 119 11.61 -25.66 -10.68
N PRO A 120 12.26 -24.71 -9.97
CA PRO A 120 13.07 -23.69 -10.63
C PRO A 120 14.24 -24.32 -11.36
N SER A 121 14.53 -23.84 -12.58
CA SER A 121 15.71 -24.27 -13.35
C SER A 121 16.99 -23.59 -12.89
N GLY A 122 16.90 -22.53 -12.10
CA GLY A 122 18.02 -21.81 -11.53
C GLY A 122 17.62 -20.65 -10.61
N VAL A 123 18.64 -20.02 -10.02
CA VAL A 123 18.52 -18.81 -9.17
C VAL A 123 19.34 -17.71 -9.81
N VAL A 124 18.71 -16.59 -10.09
CA VAL A 124 19.36 -15.43 -10.74
C VAL A 124 19.94 -14.47 -9.72
N THR A 125 19.19 -14.17 -8.65
CA THR A 125 19.62 -13.35 -7.51
C THR A 125 18.96 -13.87 -6.23
N GLY A 126 19.22 -13.27 -5.10
CA GLY A 126 18.54 -13.63 -3.84
C GLY A 126 17.03 -13.35 -3.79
N SER A 127 16.46 -12.75 -4.82
CA SER A 127 15.01 -12.50 -4.95
C SER A 127 14.44 -12.91 -6.31
N HIS A 128 15.25 -13.48 -7.21
CA HIS A 128 14.81 -13.87 -8.55
C HIS A 128 15.14 -15.33 -8.87
N LEU A 129 14.13 -16.03 -9.34
CA LEU A 129 14.22 -17.42 -9.79
C LEU A 129 14.12 -17.52 -11.31
N GLN A 130 14.71 -18.56 -11.87
CA GLN A 130 14.53 -18.91 -13.27
C GLN A 130 13.51 -20.04 -13.36
N PHE A 131 12.39 -19.80 -14.05
CA PHE A 131 11.40 -20.81 -14.42
C PHE A 131 11.48 -21.02 -15.93
N ASP A 132 12.00 -22.16 -16.36
CA ASP A 132 12.23 -22.45 -17.77
C ASP A 132 12.89 -21.27 -18.51
N ASN A 133 12.14 -20.54 -19.32
CA ASN A 133 12.62 -19.40 -20.11
C ASN A 133 12.28 -18.02 -19.50
N GLU A 134 11.72 -17.98 -18.29
CA GLU A 134 11.28 -16.75 -17.65
C GLU A 134 11.97 -16.52 -16.31
N THR A 135 12.48 -15.31 -16.10
CA THR A 135 12.93 -14.86 -14.79
C THR A 135 11.74 -14.28 -14.02
N VAL A 136 11.44 -14.84 -12.87
CA VAL A 136 10.39 -14.36 -11.95
C VAL A 136 11.00 -13.77 -10.69
N GLN A 137 10.31 -12.80 -10.09
CA GLN A 137 10.72 -12.17 -8.84
C GLN A 137 9.82 -12.63 -7.69
N LEU A 138 10.41 -12.94 -6.54
CA LEU A 138 9.68 -13.21 -5.32
C LEU A 138 8.95 -11.96 -4.86
N TYR A 139 7.65 -12.10 -4.58
CA TYR A 139 6.77 -11.02 -4.20
C TYR A 139 7.16 -10.42 -2.85
N GLY A 140 7.21 -9.09 -2.78
CA GLY A 140 7.35 -8.33 -1.53
C GLY A 140 8.73 -8.31 -0.91
N ILE A 141 9.77 -8.78 -1.62
CA ILE A 141 11.15 -8.72 -1.17
C ILE A 141 12.09 -8.20 -2.25
N ASP A 142 13.21 -7.63 -1.84
CA ASP A 142 14.35 -7.31 -2.70
C ASP A 142 15.64 -7.85 -2.07
N ALA A 143 16.65 -8.12 -2.88
CA ALA A 143 17.90 -8.72 -2.43
C ALA A 143 19.11 -8.05 -3.09
N PRO A 144 20.31 -8.15 -2.49
CA PRO A 144 21.53 -7.68 -3.13
C PRO A 144 21.68 -8.17 -4.56
N PHE A 145 22.07 -7.28 -5.46
CA PHE A 145 21.99 -7.45 -6.89
C PHE A 145 23.35 -7.26 -7.58
N GLY A 146 23.58 -7.98 -8.67
CA GLY A 146 24.77 -7.88 -9.52
C GLY A 146 26.06 -8.15 -8.72
N ASN A 147 26.95 -7.18 -8.71
CA ASN A 147 28.22 -7.23 -7.95
C ASN A 147 28.17 -6.43 -6.66
N GLN A 148 27.00 -6.33 -6.03
CA GLN A 148 26.84 -5.58 -4.78
C GLN A 148 27.74 -6.13 -3.69
N THR A 149 28.47 -5.22 -3.04
CA THR A 149 29.32 -5.54 -1.90
C THR A 149 28.77 -4.94 -0.62
N CYS A 150 29.00 -5.65 0.48
CA CYS A 150 28.59 -5.27 1.83
C CYS A 150 29.83 -5.34 2.76
N LYS A 151 29.72 -4.79 3.96
CA LYS A 151 30.73 -4.96 5.01
C LYS A 151 30.16 -5.84 6.12
N ASN A 152 30.94 -6.80 6.59
CA ASN A 152 30.56 -7.63 7.74
C ASN A 152 30.77 -6.88 9.08
N ALA A 153 30.54 -7.53 10.21
CA ALA A 153 30.67 -6.98 11.54
C ALA A 153 32.09 -6.45 11.84
N THR A 154 33.12 -7.04 11.21
CA THR A 154 34.53 -6.62 11.37
C THR A 154 34.95 -5.53 10.37
N GLY A 155 34.03 -5.10 9.49
CA GLY A 155 34.29 -4.08 8.47
C GLY A 155 34.92 -4.63 7.17
N LEU A 156 35.14 -5.93 7.05
CA LEU A 156 35.62 -6.55 5.83
C LEU A 156 34.55 -6.52 4.74
N THR A 157 34.96 -6.12 3.54
CA THR A 157 34.10 -6.10 2.36
C THR A 157 33.97 -7.50 1.77
N TYR A 158 32.75 -7.87 1.43
CA TYR A 158 32.42 -9.15 0.80
C TYR A 158 31.32 -8.98 -0.26
N ASN A 159 31.20 -9.94 -1.18
CA ASN A 159 30.15 -9.97 -2.20
C ASN A 159 28.85 -10.52 -1.57
N CYS A 160 27.98 -9.62 -1.13
CA CYS A 160 26.70 -10.01 -0.51
C CYS A 160 25.64 -10.45 -1.52
N SER A 161 25.72 -10.04 -2.79
CA SER A 161 24.80 -10.52 -3.81
C SER A 161 24.98 -12.01 -4.08
N MET A 162 26.24 -12.46 -4.15
CA MET A 162 26.56 -13.87 -4.36
C MET A 162 26.08 -14.74 -3.18
N ILE A 163 26.27 -14.27 -1.92
CA ILE A 163 25.82 -15.03 -0.76
C ILE A 163 24.30 -15.07 -0.67
N SER A 164 23.62 -13.95 -0.98
CA SER A 164 22.16 -13.92 -1.05
C SER A 164 21.61 -14.88 -2.11
N GLN A 165 22.21 -14.91 -3.31
CA GLN A 165 21.88 -15.85 -4.36
C GLN A 165 22.10 -17.31 -3.93
N GLN A 166 23.26 -17.59 -3.32
CA GLN A 166 23.55 -18.92 -2.78
C GLN A 166 22.53 -19.36 -1.75
N LYS A 167 22.12 -18.45 -0.85
CA LYS A 167 21.13 -18.76 0.17
C LYS A 167 19.76 -19.16 -0.43
N LEU A 168 19.31 -18.42 -1.45
CA LEU A 168 18.10 -18.80 -2.17
C LEU A 168 18.27 -20.15 -2.89
N SER A 169 19.43 -20.38 -3.50
CA SER A 169 19.75 -21.66 -4.14
C SER A 169 19.69 -22.85 -3.18
N GLU A 170 20.24 -22.70 -1.97
CA GLU A 170 20.17 -23.71 -0.92
C GLU A 170 18.73 -24.08 -0.53
N LEU A 171 17.84 -23.07 -0.49
CA LEU A 171 16.44 -23.25 -0.13
C LEU A 171 15.65 -24.01 -1.21
N VAL A 172 15.97 -23.81 -2.49
CA VAL A 172 15.16 -24.32 -3.62
C VAL A 172 15.80 -25.47 -4.39
N ASN A 173 17.09 -25.77 -4.16
CA ASN A 173 17.81 -26.78 -4.95
C ASN A 173 17.14 -28.16 -4.89
N GLY A 174 16.75 -28.68 -6.07
CA GLY A 174 16.07 -29.95 -6.20
C GLY A 174 14.67 -30.03 -5.63
N LYS A 175 14.10 -28.91 -5.18
CA LYS A 175 12.77 -28.87 -4.55
C LYS A 175 11.72 -28.36 -5.51
N GLN A 176 10.51 -28.89 -5.33
CA GLN A 176 9.31 -28.38 -5.98
C GLN A 176 8.71 -27.25 -5.13
N LEU A 177 8.43 -26.13 -5.78
CA LEU A 177 7.79 -24.98 -5.16
C LEU A 177 6.30 -24.98 -5.48
N THR A 178 5.49 -24.54 -4.52
CA THR A 178 4.08 -24.18 -4.76
C THR A 178 3.98 -22.68 -4.86
N CYS A 179 3.66 -22.16 -6.02
CA CYS A 179 3.67 -20.73 -6.33
C CYS A 179 2.28 -20.20 -6.69
N THR A 180 2.09 -18.93 -6.46
CA THR A 180 0.91 -18.13 -6.83
C THR A 180 1.38 -16.89 -7.56
N ASP A 181 0.74 -16.54 -8.67
CA ASP A 181 1.03 -15.31 -9.42
C ASP A 181 0.52 -14.08 -8.65
N LYS A 182 1.34 -13.05 -8.56
CA LYS A 182 1.02 -11.76 -7.93
C LYS A 182 1.08 -10.58 -8.93
N GLY A 183 1.02 -10.88 -10.21
CA GLY A 183 1.06 -9.88 -11.28
C GLY A 183 2.47 -9.51 -11.73
N LYS A 184 2.67 -8.27 -12.19
CA LYS A 184 3.95 -7.79 -12.70
C LYS A 184 4.53 -6.70 -11.81
N GLY A 185 5.83 -6.80 -11.56
CA GLY A 185 6.61 -5.78 -10.86
C GLY A 185 6.97 -4.58 -11.73
N LYS A 186 7.49 -3.53 -11.11
CA LYS A 186 7.96 -2.29 -11.77
C LYS A 186 9.01 -2.58 -12.86
N ASN A 187 9.80 -3.65 -12.71
CA ASN A 187 10.86 -4.08 -13.65
C ASN A 187 10.33 -4.96 -14.78
N GLY A 188 9.00 -5.16 -14.88
CA GLY A 188 8.39 -6.03 -15.89
C GLY A 188 8.45 -7.52 -15.58
N HIS A 189 9.21 -7.96 -14.56
CA HIS A 189 9.23 -9.35 -14.14
C HIS A 189 7.90 -9.75 -13.51
N ARG A 190 7.50 -10.99 -13.74
CA ARG A 190 6.33 -11.57 -13.05
C ARG A 190 6.67 -11.76 -11.57
N LEU A 191 5.77 -11.28 -10.71
CA LEU A 191 5.87 -11.43 -9.26
C LEU A 191 5.19 -12.72 -8.84
N VAL A 192 5.86 -13.52 -8.02
CA VAL A 192 5.33 -14.79 -7.53
C VAL A 192 5.51 -14.91 -6.02
N SER A 193 4.49 -15.40 -5.34
CA SER A 193 4.59 -15.85 -3.96
C SER A 193 4.74 -17.37 -3.97
N CYS A 194 5.85 -17.88 -3.49
CA CYS A 194 6.18 -19.30 -3.51
C CYS A 194 6.41 -19.83 -2.11
N SER A 195 6.02 -21.07 -1.88
CA SER A 195 6.37 -21.85 -0.68
C SER A 195 7.22 -23.06 -1.05
N VAL A 196 8.13 -23.40 -0.16
CA VAL A 196 8.99 -24.60 -0.21
C VAL A 196 8.78 -25.38 1.08
N ASP A 197 8.46 -26.66 0.97
CA ASP A 197 8.18 -27.53 2.13
C ASP A 197 7.09 -26.99 3.08
N GLY A 198 6.20 -26.13 2.56
CA GLY A 198 5.12 -25.47 3.32
C GLY A 198 5.48 -24.09 3.86
N ASP A 199 6.75 -23.70 3.88
CA ASP A 199 7.21 -22.40 4.35
C ASP A 199 7.24 -21.36 3.21
N ASP A 200 6.89 -20.10 3.52
CA ASP A 200 6.99 -18.97 2.59
C ASP A 200 8.45 -18.67 2.27
N LEU A 201 8.84 -18.84 1.00
CA LEU A 201 10.22 -18.68 0.54
C LEU A 201 10.75 -17.25 0.72
N ALA A 202 9.91 -16.25 0.52
CA ALA A 202 10.28 -14.85 0.72
C ALA A 202 10.52 -14.56 2.21
N ALA A 203 9.66 -15.09 3.10
CA ALA A 203 9.84 -14.99 4.53
C ALA A 203 11.14 -15.66 4.99
N LEU A 204 11.48 -16.85 4.46
CA LEU A 204 12.74 -17.53 4.76
C LEU A 204 13.96 -16.69 4.37
N MET A 205 13.92 -16.05 3.20
CA MET A 205 15.02 -15.17 2.76
C MET A 205 15.17 -13.93 3.64
N VAL A 206 14.06 -13.30 4.05
CA VAL A 206 14.10 -12.12 4.92
C VAL A 206 14.53 -12.48 6.34
N ARG A 207 13.99 -13.55 6.92
CA ARG A 207 14.38 -14.05 8.26
C ARG A 207 15.86 -14.43 8.34
N SER A 208 16.38 -15.01 7.26
CA SER A 208 17.83 -15.30 7.17
C SER A 208 18.70 -14.06 6.97
N GLY A 209 18.10 -12.88 6.81
CA GLY A 209 18.76 -11.61 6.61
C GLY A 209 19.44 -11.45 5.24
N TRP A 210 19.12 -12.29 4.26
CA TRP A 210 19.71 -12.21 2.91
C TRP A 210 18.80 -11.56 1.86
N ALA A 211 17.61 -11.13 2.27
CA ALA A 211 16.74 -10.23 1.53
C ALA A 211 16.15 -9.17 2.49
N VAL A 212 15.61 -8.11 1.94
CA VAL A 212 14.91 -7.03 2.65
C VAL A 212 13.47 -6.96 2.20
N ALA A 213 12.56 -6.49 3.07
CA ALA A 213 11.17 -6.30 2.75
C ALA A 213 11.01 -5.12 1.76
N ASP A 214 10.29 -5.35 0.66
CA ASP A 214 9.87 -4.30 -0.27
C ASP A 214 8.52 -3.72 0.19
N ARG A 215 8.58 -2.61 0.94
CA ARG A 215 7.42 -1.96 1.52
C ARG A 215 6.55 -1.23 0.49
N ASP A 216 7.07 -0.97 -0.70
CA ASP A 216 6.29 -0.42 -1.82
C ASP A 216 5.33 -1.46 -2.40
N VAL A 217 5.62 -2.75 -2.18
CA VAL A 217 4.83 -3.89 -2.66
C VAL A 217 3.92 -4.43 -1.57
N THR A 218 4.46 -4.68 -0.36
CA THR A 218 3.69 -5.21 0.78
C THR A 218 4.41 -5.00 2.11
N ASN A 219 3.64 -4.98 3.21
CA ASN A 219 4.18 -4.95 4.56
C ASN A 219 4.30 -6.35 5.20
N THR A 220 4.01 -7.42 4.47
CA THR A 220 3.95 -8.81 4.99
C THR A 220 5.25 -9.21 5.69
N TYR A 221 6.41 -8.85 5.15
CA TYR A 221 7.72 -9.30 5.63
C TYR A 221 8.44 -8.31 6.55
N VAL A 222 7.78 -7.21 6.94
CA VAL A 222 8.40 -6.17 7.80
C VAL A 222 8.75 -6.70 9.19
N SER A 223 7.92 -7.59 9.76
CA SER A 223 8.20 -8.23 11.05
C SER A 223 9.39 -9.19 10.98
N ASP A 224 9.51 -9.95 9.89
CA ASP A 224 10.62 -10.86 9.65
C ASP A 224 11.93 -10.09 9.45
N GLU A 225 11.89 -8.98 8.71
CA GLU A 225 13.03 -8.07 8.54
C GLU A 225 13.46 -7.46 9.87
N LYS A 226 12.49 -6.98 10.67
CA LYS A 226 12.77 -6.45 12.01
C LYS A 226 13.46 -7.48 12.89
N SER A 227 13.01 -8.73 12.87
CA SER A 227 13.63 -9.82 13.61
C SER A 227 15.07 -10.06 13.15
N ALA A 228 15.32 -10.13 11.83
CA ALA A 228 16.67 -10.29 11.29
C ALA A 228 17.61 -9.12 11.67
N HIS A 229 17.08 -7.89 11.63
CA HIS A 229 17.79 -6.68 12.02
C HIS A 229 18.16 -6.69 13.51
N ASP A 230 17.21 -6.98 14.39
CA ASP A 230 17.43 -6.96 15.85
C ASP A 230 18.43 -8.03 16.30
N HIS A 231 18.45 -9.19 15.62
CA HIS A 231 19.39 -10.28 15.88
C HIS A 231 20.68 -10.18 15.05
N LYS A 232 20.85 -9.13 14.24
CA LYS A 232 22.03 -8.88 13.40
C LYS A 232 22.37 -10.06 12.46
N ILE A 233 21.36 -10.64 11.84
CA ILE A 233 21.51 -11.80 10.95
C ILE A 233 21.82 -11.35 9.52
N GLY A 234 22.67 -12.08 8.81
CA GLY A 234 22.98 -11.87 7.41
C GLY A 234 23.53 -10.46 7.11
N LEU A 235 22.86 -9.72 6.23
CA LEU A 235 23.19 -8.33 5.86
C LEU A 235 23.22 -7.40 7.09
N TRP A 236 22.36 -7.66 8.07
CA TRP A 236 22.20 -6.83 9.27
C TRP A 236 23.34 -6.99 10.29
N SER A 237 24.22 -7.98 10.08
CA SER A 237 25.43 -8.14 10.91
C SER A 237 26.48 -7.04 10.70
N GLY A 238 26.35 -6.26 9.61
CA GLY A 238 27.33 -5.24 9.25
C GLY A 238 26.69 -4.02 8.58
N LYS A 239 27.33 -3.52 7.51
CA LYS A 239 26.84 -2.36 6.76
C LYS A 239 26.58 -2.77 5.31
N PHE A 240 25.41 -2.44 4.81
CA PHE A 240 25.05 -2.62 3.42
C PHE A 240 24.23 -1.44 2.91
N GLN A 241 24.16 -1.29 1.61
CA GLN A 241 23.26 -0.37 0.93
C GLN A 241 21.99 -1.13 0.54
N ALA A 242 20.82 -0.49 0.65
CA ALA A 242 19.59 -1.10 0.21
C ALA A 242 19.68 -1.50 -1.28
N PRO A 243 19.19 -2.69 -1.69
CA PRO A 243 19.34 -3.19 -3.05
C PRO A 243 18.84 -2.22 -4.13
N TRP A 244 17.71 -1.55 -3.89
CA TRP A 244 17.16 -0.56 -4.83
C TRP A 244 18.05 0.68 -4.98
N VAL A 245 18.74 1.12 -3.92
CA VAL A 245 19.69 2.25 -3.98
C VAL A 245 20.94 1.85 -4.74
N TRP A 246 21.42 0.61 -4.55
CA TRP A 246 22.53 0.07 -5.32
C TRP A 246 22.20 0.02 -6.81
N ARG A 247 21.01 -0.46 -7.18
CA ARG A 247 20.53 -0.54 -8.57
C ARG A 247 20.52 0.83 -9.24
N GLN A 248 19.94 1.84 -8.61
CA GLN A 248 19.93 3.21 -9.12
C GLN A 248 21.34 3.77 -9.37
N ARG A 249 22.28 3.46 -8.48
CA ARG A 249 23.69 3.88 -8.65
C ARG A 249 24.33 3.23 -9.87
N VAL A 250 24.10 1.94 -10.09
CA VAL A 250 24.66 1.22 -11.24
C VAL A 250 24.09 1.78 -12.54
N GLU A 251 22.79 2.01 -12.60
CA GLU A 251 22.10 2.59 -13.76
C GLU A 251 22.60 4.01 -14.09
N SER A 252 22.77 4.87 -13.08
CA SER A 252 23.29 6.23 -13.26
C SER A 252 24.73 6.25 -13.78
N ASN A 253 25.58 5.34 -13.30
CA ASN A 253 26.98 5.24 -13.75
C ASN A 253 27.07 4.72 -15.18
N THR A 254 26.17 3.82 -15.60
CA THR A 254 26.12 3.30 -16.99
C THR A 254 25.69 4.40 -17.96
N SER A 255 24.72 5.21 -17.58
CA SER A 255 24.22 6.34 -18.41
C SER A 255 25.26 7.45 -18.58
N SER A 256 26.07 7.73 -17.55
CA SER A 256 27.15 8.73 -17.65
C SER A 256 28.34 8.28 -18.48
N SER A 257 28.62 6.99 -18.53
CA SER A 257 29.70 6.42 -19.37
C SER A 257 29.36 6.42 -20.87
N GLN A 258 28.07 6.40 -21.23
CA GLN A 258 27.62 6.46 -22.62
C GLN A 258 27.67 7.90 -23.19
N ASN A 259 27.58 8.93 -22.35
CA ASN A 259 27.62 10.34 -22.80
C ASN A 259 29.04 10.92 -22.98
N GLN A 260 30.11 10.19 -22.60
CA GLN A 260 31.48 10.63 -22.83
C GLN A 260 32.10 10.14 -24.16
N GLY A 261 31.34 9.37 -24.95
CA GLY A 261 31.80 8.79 -26.25
C GLY A 261 31.60 9.65 -27.49
N THR A 262 30.99 10.84 -27.41
CA THR A 262 30.64 11.64 -28.61
C THR A 262 31.17 13.06 -28.60
N ASN A 263 32.45 13.26 -28.27
CA ASN A 263 33.15 14.50 -28.67
C ASN A 263 34.66 14.30 -28.72
N LYS A 264 35.14 13.72 -29.79
CA LYS A 264 36.45 14.05 -30.38
C LYS A 264 36.43 13.72 -31.84
N SER A 265 36.23 14.76 -32.63
CA SER A 265 36.48 14.74 -34.09
C SER A 265 37.97 14.74 -34.38
N ASN A 266 38.35 13.89 -35.34
CA ASN A 266 39.45 14.00 -36.32
C ASN A 266 40.87 14.21 -35.78
N GLU A 267 41.66 13.15 -35.85
CA GLU A 267 42.86 13.13 -36.71
C GLU A 267 43.46 11.70 -36.79
N ASP A 268 43.59 11.28 -37.99
CA ASP A 268 44.35 10.31 -38.74
C ASP A 268 45.48 9.54 -38.02
N THR A 269 45.48 8.27 -38.21
CA THR A 269 46.51 7.28 -38.62
C THR A 269 46.33 5.92 -37.92
N GLY A 270 46.35 4.89 -38.75
CA GLY A 270 45.98 3.52 -38.45
C GLY A 270 46.90 2.79 -37.48
N ALA A 271 46.28 1.93 -36.69
CA ALA A 271 46.79 0.61 -36.31
C ALA A 271 45.67 -0.21 -35.66
N LYS A 272 45.31 -1.34 -36.27
CA LYS A 272 44.40 -2.36 -35.76
C LYS A 272 44.96 -2.95 -34.45
N SER A 273 44.25 -2.86 -33.35
CA SER A 273 44.36 -3.78 -32.23
C SER A 273 42.98 -3.88 -31.57
N SER A 274 42.24 -4.90 -31.94
CA SER A 274 40.94 -5.26 -31.37
C SER A 274 41.17 -5.98 -30.01
N SER A 275 40.99 -5.32 -28.90
CA SER A 275 40.81 -5.98 -27.60
C SER A 275 39.35 -6.45 -27.47
N PRO A 276 39.09 -7.72 -27.11
CA PRO A 276 37.73 -8.25 -27.02
C PRO A 276 37.01 -7.61 -25.83
N THR A 277 35.71 -7.30 -26.04
CA THR A 277 34.80 -6.74 -25.03
C THR A 277 34.67 -7.67 -23.83
N PRO A 278 34.31 -7.14 -22.63
CA PRO A 278 34.12 -7.97 -21.43
C PRO A 278 33.12 -9.11 -21.63
N PHE A 279 32.18 -8.97 -22.55
CA PHE A 279 31.16 -9.98 -22.87
C PHE A 279 31.72 -11.15 -23.68
N GLU A 280 32.71 -10.93 -24.54
CA GLU A 280 33.39 -12.01 -25.30
C GLU A 280 34.35 -12.80 -24.43
N LYS A 281 34.95 -12.17 -23.41
CA LYS A 281 35.77 -12.88 -22.41
C LYS A 281 34.97 -13.88 -21.59
N LEU A 282 33.70 -13.59 -21.28
CA LEU A 282 32.83 -14.52 -20.59
C LEU A 282 32.40 -15.72 -21.43
N LYS A 283 32.17 -15.53 -22.74
CA LYS A 283 31.86 -16.66 -23.66
C LYS A 283 33.01 -17.66 -23.76
N ASN A 284 34.24 -17.19 -23.74
CA ASN A 284 35.41 -18.05 -23.82
C ASN A 284 35.70 -18.83 -22.53
N LEU A 285 35.25 -18.31 -21.36
CA LEU A 285 35.36 -19.06 -20.07
C LEU A 285 34.38 -20.24 -20.00
N PHE A 286 33.20 -20.12 -20.60
CA PHE A 286 32.21 -21.21 -20.60
C PHE A 286 32.59 -22.37 -21.54
N ASN A 287 33.43 -22.13 -22.54
CA ASN A 287 33.88 -23.19 -23.48
C ASN A 287 35.07 -24.02 -22.96
N ILE A 288 35.66 -23.64 -21.82
CA ILE A 288 36.81 -24.37 -21.24
C ILE A 288 36.37 -25.46 -20.26
N PHE A 289 35.14 -25.39 -19.72
CA PHE A 289 34.62 -26.37 -18.75
C PHE A 289 33.59 -27.37 -19.36
N GLY A 290 33.47 -27.43 -20.66
CA GLY A 290 32.56 -28.36 -21.38
C GLY A 290 33.32 -29.41 -22.21
N LYS A 291 34.24 -30.16 -21.58
CA LYS A 291 34.71 -31.48 -22.08
C LYS A 291 34.91 -32.41 -20.92
#